data_9748482d87beda95ee0e86a38b846fd6
#
_entry.id   9748482d87beda95ee0e86a38b846fd6
#
_cell.length_a   1.000
_cell.length_b   1.000
_cell.length_c   1.000
_cell.angle_alpha   90.00
_cell.angle_beta   90.00
_cell.angle_gamma   90.00
#
_symmetry.space_group_name_H-M   'P 1'
#
loop_
_entity.id
_entity.type
_entity.pdbx_description
1 polymer ?
#
loop_
_entity_poly.entity_id
_entity_poly.type
_entity_poly.pdbx_seq_one_letter_code
_entity_poly.pdbx_strand_id
1 'polypeptide(L)'
;MFHKILFAFFLFWSAQGFASDLLLKPVQVAPNIYAVIGDIGMQSYENDGLNSNLGFVVTPQGVVVINSGPSVRVAKALHEAIRKTTSQPVKWVINVNSQSHHWLGNGYFQALNVPIVAHKEAGLVMREMGEMQLSSLKSLLKDKAAGTYIAYPSELIQDKHEIKLGGIVFQLSYIKNTNQGENRAT
;
A
#
# COMPACT_ATOMS: atom_id res chain seq x y z
N MET A 1 -11.75 -39.22 51.64
CA MET A 1 -11.44 -39.35 50.22
C MET A 1 -11.90 -38.03 49.52
N PHE A 2 -11.01 -37.03 49.43
CA PHE A 2 -11.35 -35.67 48.92
C PHE A 2 -10.97 -35.60 47.45
N HIS A 3 -11.95 -35.42 46.57
CA HIS A 3 -11.73 -35.16 45.14
C HIS A 3 -11.42 -33.67 44.93
N LYS A 4 -10.21 -33.38 44.49
CA LYS A 4 -9.82 -32.03 44.05
C LYS A 4 -10.27 -31.84 42.58
N ILE A 5 -11.27 -31.01 42.39
CA ILE A 5 -11.68 -30.56 41.04
C ILE A 5 -10.75 -29.44 40.63
N LEU A 6 -9.95 -29.69 39.59
CA LEU A 6 -9.05 -28.71 38.97
C LEU A 6 -9.85 -27.94 37.92
N PHE A 7 -10.19 -26.66 38.19
CA PHE A 7 -10.80 -25.76 37.20
C PHE A 7 -9.70 -25.19 36.30
N ALA A 8 -9.63 -25.66 35.07
CA ALA A 8 -8.76 -25.07 34.05
C ALA A 8 -9.43 -23.82 33.50
N PHE A 9 -8.88 -22.65 33.83
CA PHE A 9 -9.28 -21.36 33.24
C PHE A 9 -8.66 -21.26 31.85
N PHE A 10 -9.43 -21.47 30.80
CA PHE A 10 -9.06 -21.13 29.43
C PHE A 10 -9.20 -19.61 29.25
N LEU A 11 -8.07 -18.89 29.29
CA LEU A 11 -8.00 -17.50 28.86
C LEU A 11 -8.15 -17.45 27.33
N PHE A 12 -9.36 -17.14 26.87
CA PHE A 12 -9.59 -16.72 25.49
C PHE A 12 -8.93 -15.36 25.30
N TRP A 13 -7.75 -15.34 24.71
CA TRP A 13 -7.15 -14.12 24.19
C TRP A 13 -7.90 -13.75 22.92
N SER A 14 -8.93 -12.93 23.05
CA SER A 14 -9.59 -12.28 21.91
C SER A 14 -8.56 -11.35 21.27
N ALA A 15 -8.01 -11.76 20.13
CA ALA A 15 -7.31 -10.86 19.24
C ALA A 15 -8.33 -9.79 18.79
N GLN A 16 -8.34 -8.64 19.45
CA GLN A 16 -9.06 -7.46 18.98
C GLN A 16 -8.35 -7.01 17.70
N GLY A 17 -8.84 -7.49 16.57
CA GLY A 17 -8.50 -6.92 15.27
C GLY A 17 -8.99 -5.48 15.29
N PHE A 18 -8.07 -4.51 15.36
CA PHE A 18 -8.39 -3.12 15.10
C PHE A 18 -8.96 -3.04 13.68
N ALA A 19 -10.28 -3.03 13.56
CA ALA A 19 -10.92 -2.67 12.31
C ALA A 19 -10.42 -1.26 11.96
N SER A 20 -10.00 -1.06 10.73
CA SER A 20 -9.66 0.29 10.28
C SER A 20 -10.97 1.07 10.21
N ASP A 21 -11.11 2.13 11.01
CA ASP A 21 -12.26 3.03 10.92
C ASP A 21 -12.29 3.81 9.58
N LEU A 22 -11.20 3.70 8.82
CA LEU A 22 -11.08 4.33 7.51
C LEU A 22 -11.79 3.50 6.44
N LEU A 23 -12.83 4.09 5.84
CA LEU A 23 -13.57 3.49 4.74
C LEU A 23 -13.19 4.14 3.41
N LEU A 24 -12.49 3.41 2.57
CA LEU A 24 -12.21 3.84 1.19
C LEU A 24 -13.36 3.39 0.27
N LYS A 25 -13.72 4.26 -0.69
CA LYS A 25 -14.79 4.01 -1.68
C LYS A 25 -14.19 3.97 -3.08
N PRO A 26 -13.85 2.78 -3.61
CA PRO A 26 -13.35 2.67 -4.97
C PRO A 26 -14.43 3.08 -5.98
N VAL A 27 -14.02 3.79 -7.02
CA VAL A 27 -14.83 4.11 -8.20
C VAL A 27 -14.36 3.24 -9.36
N GLN A 28 -15.27 2.55 -10.02
CA GLN A 28 -14.93 1.82 -11.23
C GLN A 28 -14.73 2.80 -12.39
N VAL A 29 -13.51 2.86 -12.93
CA VAL A 29 -13.14 3.80 -14.00
C VAL A 29 -13.12 3.14 -15.39
N ALA A 30 -13.01 1.81 -15.42
CA ALA A 30 -13.14 0.98 -16.62
C ALA A 30 -13.51 -0.47 -16.20
N PRO A 31 -13.88 -1.37 -17.10
CA PRO A 31 -14.13 -2.77 -16.75
C PRO A 31 -12.98 -3.37 -15.95
N ASN A 32 -13.28 -3.82 -14.72
CA ASN A 32 -12.33 -4.41 -13.77
C ASN A 32 -11.20 -3.48 -13.27
N ILE A 33 -11.26 -2.19 -13.56
CA ILE A 33 -10.28 -1.18 -13.11
C ILE A 33 -10.97 -0.21 -12.17
N TYR A 34 -10.38 -0.05 -10.98
CA TYR A 34 -10.92 0.76 -9.90
C TYR A 34 -9.90 1.78 -9.43
N ALA A 35 -10.36 2.96 -9.06
CA ALA A 35 -9.57 4.02 -8.45
C ALA A 35 -10.15 4.41 -7.09
N VAL A 36 -9.29 4.66 -6.13
CA VAL A 36 -9.59 5.38 -4.90
C VAL A 36 -9.02 6.78 -5.08
N ILE A 37 -9.90 7.76 -5.10
CA ILE A 37 -9.52 9.15 -5.33
C ILE A 37 -9.08 9.75 -3.98
N GLY A 38 -7.85 10.22 -3.93
CA GLY A 38 -7.31 10.92 -2.77
C GLY A 38 -7.75 12.39 -2.73
N ASP A 39 -7.42 13.05 -1.63
CA ASP A 39 -7.66 14.48 -1.45
C ASP A 39 -6.82 15.31 -2.45
N ILE A 40 -7.34 16.43 -2.91
CA ILE A 40 -6.62 17.39 -3.75
C ILE A 40 -5.70 18.33 -2.94
N GLY A 41 -5.90 18.38 -1.62
CA GLY A 41 -5.08 19.17 -0.70
C GLY A 41 -3.73 18.53 -0.40
N MET A 42 -3.00 19.15 0.51
CA MET A 42 -1.77 18.57 1.04
C MET A 42 -2.07 17.37 1.95
N GLN A 43 -1.08 16.51 2.17
CA GLN A 43 -1.19 15.48 3.20
C GLN A 43 -1.50 16.12 4.56
N SER A 44 -2.47 15.59 5.27
CA SER A 44 -2.89 16.05 6.58
C SER A 44 -3.33 14.89 7.47
N TYR A 45 -3.50 15.17 8.75
CA TYR A 45 -4.07 14.21 9.69
C TYR A 45 -5.51 13.83 9.30
N GLU A 46 -6.31 14.80 8.84
CA GLU A 46 -7.73 14.64 8.51
C GLU A 46 -7.94 13.71 7.32
N ASN A 47 -7.08 13.81 6.28
CA ASN A 47 -7.17 12.97 5.09
C ASN A 47 -6.33 11.67 5.18
N ASP A 48 -5.90 11.27 6.41
CA ASP A 48 -5.05 10.09 6.63
C ASP A 48 -3.76 10.10 5.78
N GLY A 49 -3.28 11.28 5.36
CA GLY A 49 -2.15 11.45 4.45
C GLY A 49 -2.42 11.05 3.01
N LEU A 50 -3.67 10.73 2.66
CA LEU A 50 -4.06 10.26 1.33
C LEU A 50 -4.40 11.44 0.41
N ASN A 51 -3.39 12.02 -0.21
CA ASN A 51 -3.52 13.06 -1.23
C ASN A 51 -3.05 12.61 -2.62
N SER A 52 -3.10 11.31 -2.86
CA SER A 52 -2.80 10.70 -4.15
C SER A 52 -3.84 9.65 -4.49
N ASN A 53 -3.99 9.35 -5.77
CA ASN A 53 -4.88 8.28 -6.19
C ASN A 53 -4.19 6.92 -6.01
N LEU A 54 -4.98 5.96 -5.50
CA LEU A 54 -4.63 4.55 -5.49
C LEU A 54 -5.50 3.83 -6.50
N GLY A 55 -5.05 2.68 -6.97
CA GLY A 55 -5.83 1.91 -7.93
C GLY A 55 -5.70 0.41 -7.72
N PHE A 56 -6.61 -0.34 -8.33
CA PHE A 56 -6.45 -1.78 -8.47
C PHE A 56 -7.16 -2.31 -9.70
N VAL A 57 -6.61 -3.38 -10.23
CA VAL A 57 -7.16 -4.11 -11.39
C VAL A 57 -7.51 -5.52 -10.95
N VAL A 58 -8.76 -5.92 -11.18
CA VAL A 58 -9.25 -7.27 -10.89
C VAL A 58 -9.04 -8.14 -12.10
N THR A 59 -8.43 -9.31 -11.92
CA THR A 59 -8.27 -10.32 -12.96
C THR A 59 -8.88 -11.65 -12.50
N PRO A 60 -9.13 -12.62 -13.39
CA PRO A 60 -9.60 -13.95 -13.01
C PRO A 60 -8.66 -14.71 -12.04
N GLN A 61 -7.40 -14.31 -11.92
CA GLN A 61 -6.39 -15.01 -11.11
C GLN A 61 -5.85 -14.19 -9.94
N GLY A 62 -6.38 -12.99 -9.72
CA GLY A 62 -5.97 -12.13 -8.62
C GLY A 62 -6.08 -10.65 -8.93
N VAL A 63 -5.65 -9.83 -7.99
CA VAL A 63 -5.69 -8.37 -8.07
C VAL A 63 -4.28 -7.80 -8.14
N VAL A 64 -4.07 -6.81 -9.01
CA VAL A 64 -2.88 -5.96 -9.03
C VAL A 64 -3.24 -4.63 -8.43
N VAL A 65 -2.53 -4.23 -7.38
CA VAL A 65 -2.69 -2.94 -6.69
C VAL A 65 -1.69 -1.93 -7.27
N ILE A 66 -2.14 -0.72 -7.51
CA ILE A 66 -1.32 0.42 -7.95
C ILE A 66 -1.20 1.39 -6.79
N ASN A 67 -0.01 1.50 -6.24
CA ASN A 67 0.33 2.23 -5.02
C ASN A 67 -0.33 1.66 -3.75
N SER A 68 0.45 1.53 -2.70
CA SER A 68 -0.02 1.00 -1.42
C SER A 68 -0.57 2.07 -0.46
N GLY A 69 -0.41 3.34 -0.82
CA GLY A 69 -0.82 4.45 0.02
C GLY A 69 0.23 4.93 1.03
N PRO A 70 -0.11 5.98 1.82
CA PRO A 70 0.82 6.64 2.73
C PRO A 70 1.13 5.85 4.01
N SER A 71 0.31 4.88 4.40
CA SER A 71 0.45 4.19 5.68
C SER A 71 -0.12 2.78 5.65
N VAL A 72 0.26 1.96 6.63
CA VAL A 72 -0.35 0.63 6.88
C VAL A 72 -1.86 0.74 7.08
N ARG A 73 -2.34 1.80 7.75
CA ARG A 73 -3.78 2.06 7.95
C ARG A 73 -4.51 2.21 6.62
N VAL A 74 -3.99 3.04 5.70
CA VAL A 74 -4.58 3.24 4.37
C VAL A 74 -4.46 1.98 3.50
N ALA A 75 -3.32 1.29 3.52
CA ALA A 75 -3.13 0.04 2.79
C ALA A 75 -4.12 -1.06 3.25
N LYS A 76 -4.37 -1.17 4.56
CA LYS A 76 -5.38 -2.06 5.12
C LYS A 76 -6.78 -1.71 4.63
N ALA A 77 -7.15 -0.43 4.70
CA ALA A 77 -8.44 0.05 4.22
C ALA A 77 -8.63 -0.19 2.71
N LEU A 78 -7.56 -0.03 1.90
CA LEU A 78 -7.56 -0.36 0.48
C LEU A 78 -7.81 -1.86 0.26
N HIS A 79 -7.13 -2.73 1.00
CA HIS A 79 -7.33 -4.17 0.90
C HIS A 79 -8.75 -4.58 1.32
N GLU A 80 -9.32 -3.96 2.35
CA GLU A 80 -10.71 -4.19 2.74
C GLU A 80 -11.70 -3.74 1.64
N ALA A 81 -11.43 -2.61 0.97
CA ALA A 81 -12.21 -2.15 -0.16
C ALA A 81 -12.12 -3.11 -1.36
N ILE A 82 -10.93 -3.66 -1.65
CA ILE A 82 -10.73 -4.71 -2.66
C ILE A 82 -11.56 -5.94 -2.31
N ARG A 83 -11.51 -6.43 -1.07
CA ARG A 83 -12.26 -7.61 -0.61
C ARG A 83 -13.78 -7.45 -0.70
N LYS A 84 -14.29 -6.21 -0.62
CA LYS A 84 -15.70 -5.90 -0.85
C LYS A 84 -16.06 -5.90 -2.34
N THR A 85 -15.08 -5.66 -3.21
CA THR A 85 -15.27 -5.62 -4.67
C THR A 85 -15.13 -6.99 -5.32
N THR A 86 -14.22 -7.84 -4.81
CA THR A 86 -13.91 -9.15 -5.38
C THR A 86 -13.41 -10.12 -4.31
N SER A 87 -13.61 -11.42 -4.54
CA SER A 87 -13.01 -12.49 -3.73
C SER A 87 -11.57 -12.85 -4.16
N GLN A 88 -11.06 -12.26 -5.22
CA GLN A 88 -9.73 -12.54 -5.75
C GLN A 88 -8.64 -11.98 -4.80
N PRO A 89 -7.57 -12.76 -4.51
CA PRO A 89 -6.49 -12.29 -3.65
C PRO A 89 -5.61 -11.24 -4.35
N VAL A 90 -5.01 -10.34 -3.58
CA VAL A 90 -3.96 -9.44 -4.09
C VAL A 90 -2.73 -10.27 -4.44
N LYS A 91 -2.23 -10.13 -5.66
CA LYS A 91 -1.07 -10.86 -6.19
C LYS A 91 0.16 -9.97 -6.39
N TRP A 92 -0.05 -8.68 -6.63
CA TRP A 92 1.02 -7.72 -6.88
C TRP A 92 0.67 -6.35 -6.33
N VAL A 93 1.69 -5.63 -5.87
CA VAL A 93 1.65 -4.18 -5.66
C VAL A 93 2.66 -3.54 -6.59
N ILE A 94 2.25 -2.49 -7.31
CA ILE A 94 3.12 -1.69 -8.17
C ILE A 94 3.24 -0.30 -7.55
N ASN A 95 4.44 0.12 -7.17
CA ASN A 95 4.70 1.50 -6.78
C ASN A 95 5.15 2.29 -8.00
N VAL A 96 4.35 3.27 -8.41
CA VAL A 96 4.61 4.07 -9.63
C VAL A 96 5.70 5.10 -9.45
N ASN A 97 6.00 5.52 -8.20
CA ASN A 97 7.10 6.43 -7.87
C ASN A 97 7.52 6.29 -6.39
N SER A 98 8.45 7.14 -5.94
CA SER A 98 9.07 7.13 -4.61
C SER A 98 8.48 8.12 -3.60
N GLN A 99 7.38 8.80 -3.94
CA GLN A 99 6.73 9.75 -3.02
C GLN A 99 6.03 8.99 -1.87
N SER A 100 6.14 9.49 -0.65
CA SER A 100 5.68 8.83 0.59
C SER A 100 4.24 8.30 0.52
N HIS A 101 3.34 9.08 -0.08
CA HIS A 101 1.92 8.73 -0.19
C HIS A 101 1.62 7.60 -1.19
N HIS A 102 2.63 7.10 -1.93
CA HIS A 102 2.47 5.98 -2.85
C HIS A 102 2.96 4.64 -2.29
N TRP A 103 3.92 4.63 -1.33
CA TRP A 103 4.61 3.40 -0.98
C TRP A 103 4.77 3.09 0.51
N LEU A 104 4.59 4.05 1.42
CA LEU A 104 4.77 3.77 2.85
C LEU A 104 3.75 2.77 3.43
N GLY A 105 2.67 2.47 2.68
CA GLY A 105 1.75 1.38 2.96
C GLY A 105 2.27 -0.02 2.62
N ASN A 106 3.44 -0.13 1.96
CA ASN A 106 4.02 -1.41 1.52
C ASN A 106 4.12 -2.45 2.63
N GLY A 107 4.42 -2.02 3.88
CA GLY A 107 4.56 -2.91 5.02
C GLY A 107 3.33 -3.81 5.25
N TYR A 108 2.14 -3.31 4.98
CA TYR A 108 0.92 -4.10 5.07
C TYR A 108 0.91 -5.28 4.08
N PHE A 109 1.22 -5.02 2.81
CA PHE A 109 1.22 -6.05 1.77
C PHE A 109 2.42 -6.99 1.88
N GLN A 110 3.58 -6.48 2.33
CA GLN A 110 4.73 -7.31 2.62
C GLN A 110 4.44 -8.34 3.72
N ALA A 111 3.72 -7.96 4.78
CA ALA A 111 3.29 -8.87 5.84
C ALA A 111 2.33 -9.96 5.34
N LEU A 112 1.65 -9.74 4.21
CA LEU A 112 0.82 -10.73 3.52
C LEU A 112 1.60 -11.53 2.46
N ASN A 113 2.92 -11.39 2.38
CA ASN A 113 3.79 -12.01 1.38
C ASN A 113 3.40 -11.65 -0.07
N VAL A 114 2.82 -10.46 -0.29
CA VAL A 114 2.52 -9.96 -1.63
C VAL A 114 3.78 -9.30 -2.20
N PRO A 115 4.27 -9.72 -3.39
CA PRO A 115 5.40 -9.10 -4.04
C PRO A 115 5.09 -7.65 -4.43
N ILE A 116 6.10 -6.79 -4.27
CA ILE A 116 6.02 -5.35 -4.51
C ILE A 116 7.06 -4.99 -5.55
N VAL A 117 6.62 -4.38 -6.64
CA VAL A 117 7.49 -3.98 -7.75
C VAL A 117 7.57 -2.45 -7.87
N ALA A 118 8.77 -1.95 -8.16
CA ALA A 118 9.01 -0.56 -8.50
C ALA A 118 10.15 -0.43 -9.52
N HIS A 119 10.23 0.71 -10.20
CA HIS A 119 11.41 1.02 -11.00
C HIS A 119 12.65 1.20 -10.11
N LYS A 120 13.83 0.78 -10.59
CA LYS A 120 15.10 0.85 -9.82
C LYS A 120 15.41 2.25 -9.30
N GLU A 121 15.17 3.29 -10.11
CA GLU A 121 15.40 4.68 -9.69
C GLU A 121 14.47 5.09 -8.54
N ALA A 122 13.19 4.68 -8.59
CA ALA A 122 12.27 4.89 -7.47
C ALA A 122 12.75 4.16 -6.22
N GLY A 123 13.20 2.91 -6.37
CA GLY A 123 13.76 2.11 -5.27
C GLY A 123 15.00 2.72 -4.62
N LEU A 124 15.89 3.36 -5.41
CA LEU A 124 17.05 4.08 -4.89
C LEU A 124 16.62 5.30 -4.06
N VAL A 125 15.69 6.12 -4.58
CA VAL A 125 15.16 7.27 -3.84
C VAL A 125 14.42 6.82 -2.57
N MET A 126 13.64 5.74 -2.62
CA MET A 126 12.99 5.19 -1.43
C MET A 126 14.01 4.81 -0.34
N ARG A 127 15.16 4.24 -0.72
CA ARG A 127 16.23 3.89 0.24
C ARG A 127 16.91 5.13 0.82
N GLU A 128 17.16 6.13 0.00
CA GLU A 128 17.80 7.38 0.42
C GLU A 128 16.89 8.21 1.34
N MET A 129 15.60 8.33 0.98
CA MET A 129 14.68 9.26 1.61
C MET A 129 13.69 8.59 2.58
N GLY A 130 13.63 7.28 2.61
CA GLY A 130 12.55 6.53 3.28
C GLY A 130 12.40 6.85 4.76
N GLU A 131 13.51 6.87 5.50
CA GLU A 131 13.47 7.18 6.95
C GLU A 131 12.98 8.61 7.22
N MET A 132 13.39 9.57 6.40
CA MET A 132 12.90 10.94 6.49
C MET A 132 11.40 11.02 6.15
N GLN A 133 10.97 10.34 5.09
CA GLN A 133 9.56 10.29 4.71
C GLN A 133 8.69 9.63 5.80
N LEU A 134 9.16 8.53 6.40
CA LEU A 134 8.45 7.86 7.50
C LEU A 134 8.39 8.74 8.74
N SER A 135 9.49 9.41 9.11
CA SER A 135 9.52 10.33 10.24
C SER A 135 8.55 11.50 10.06
N SER A 136 8.53 12.10 8.87
CA SER A 136 7.60 13.17 8.51
C SER A 136 6.14 12.69 8.57
N LEU A 137 5.86 11.49 8.04
CA LEU A 137 4.54 10.89 8.10
C LEU A 137 4.08 10.67 9.55
N LYS A 138 4.95 10.10 10.41
CA LYS A 138 4.65 9.87 11.83
C LYS A 138 4.35 11.17 12.58
N SER A 139 5.09 12.22 12.29
CA SER A 139 4.84 13.54 12.87
C SER A 139 3.50 14.12 12.43
N LEU A 140 3.12 13.92 11.16
CA LEU A 140 1.88 14.40 10.57
C LEU A 140 0.66 13.61 11.04
N LEU A 141 0.72 12.28 10.94
CA LEU A 141 -0.42 11.40 11.16
C LEU A 141 -0.55 10.91 12.61
N LYS A 142 0.47 11.12 13.45
CA LYS A 142 0.46 10.74 14.86
C LYS A 142 0.05 9.27 15.07
N ASP A 143 -1.04 9.02 15.82
CA ASP A 143 -1.61 7.70 16.08
C ASP A 143 -2.06 6.97 14.80
N LYS A 144 -2.52 7.69 13.78
CA LYS A 144 -2.91 7.10 12.48
C LYS A 144 -1.73 6.49 11.71
N ALA A 145 -0.48 6.85 12.04
CA ALA A 145 0.72 6.24 11.48
C ALA A 145 1.12 4.93 12.21
N ALA A 146 0.40 4.53 13.25
CA ALA A 146 0.74 3.35 14.05
C ALA A 146 0.91 2.11 13.16
N GLY A 147 1.97 1.33 13.44
CA GLY A 147 2.30 0.12 12.68
C GLY A 147 2.93 0.38 11.30
N THR A 148 3.07 1.64 10.86
CA THR A 148 3.76 1.95 9.60
C THR A 148 5.27 1.86 9.77
N TYR A 149 5.92 1.11 8.90
CA TYR A 149 7.36 0.89 8.85
C TYR A 149 7.86 0.85 7.40
N ILE A 150 9.17 0.96 7.21
CA ILE A 150 9.78 0.89 5.89
C ILE A 150 9.76 -0.55 5.36
N ALA A 151 9.12 -0.73 4.22
CA ALA A 151 9.11 -1.97 3.45
C ALA A 151 9.43 -1.66 1.99
N TYR A 152 10.67 -1.90 1.60
CA TYR A 152 11.11 -1.64 0.23
C TYR A 152 10.50 -2.62 -0.76
N PRO A 153 10.38 -2.23 -2.05
CA PRO A 153 9.98 -3.16 -3.10
C PRO A 153 10.85 -4.42 -3.12
N SER A 154 10.22 -5.58 -3.25
CA SER A 154 10.90 -6.88 -3.37
C SER A 154 11.52 -7.10 -4.75
N GLU A 155 10.98 -6.41 -5.76
CA GLU A 155 11.44 -6.48 -7.14
C GLU A 155 11.72 -5.08 -7.69
N LEU A 156 12.91 -4.88 -8.25
CA LEU A 156 13.29 -3.64 -8.92
C LEU A 156 13.42 -3.91 -10.42
N ILE A 157 12.60 -3.22 -11.19
CA ILE A 157 12.59 -3.34 -12.66
C ILE A 157 13.42 -2.22 -13.30
N GLN A 158 13.86 -2.47 -14.53
CA GLN A 158 14.48 -1.47 -15.40
C GLN A 158 13.44 -0.93 -16.39
N ASP A 159 13.86 -0.35 -17.47
CA ASP A 159 13.08 0.48 -18.39
C ASP A 159 11.71 -0.07 -18.80
N LYS A 160 11.62 -1.37 -19.06
CA LYS A 160 10.36 -2.05 -19.42
C LYS A 160 10.24 -3.38 -18.70
N HIS A 161 9.03 -3.68 -18.25
CA HIS A 161 8.72 -4.94 -17.59
C HIS A 161 7.25 -5.31 -17.85
N GLU A 162 6.95 -6.61 -17.88
CA GLU A 162 5.58 -7.11 -18.03
C GLU A 162 5.22 -8.04 -16.88
N ILE A 163 4.08 -7.78 -16.27
CA ILE A 163 3.42 -8.72 -15.34
C ILE A 163 2.22 -9.31 -16.09
N LYS A 164 2.14 -10.62 -16.14
CA LYS A 164 1.01 -11.35 -16.74
C LYS A 164 0.19 -12.02 -15.66
N LEU A 165 -1.08 -11.67 -15.58
CA LEU A 165 -2.00 -12.21 -14.57
C LEU A 165 -3.41 -12.34 -15.14
N GLY A 166 -3.97 -13.55 -15.11
CA GLY A 166 -5.35 -13.80 -15.51
C GLY A 166 -5.70 -13.41 -16.96
N GLY A 167 -4.75 -13.55 -17.88
CA GLY A 167 -4.90 -13.16 -19.29
C GLY A 167 -4.69 -11.67 -19.56
N ILE A 168 -4.42 -10.86 -18.53
CA ILE A 168 -4.10 -9.43 -18.66
C ILE A 168 -2.59 -9.25 -18.62
N VAL A 169 -2.07 -8.37 -19.47
CA VAL A 169 -0.67 -7.97 -19.49
C VAL A 169 -0.55 -6.55 -18.94
N PHE A 170 0.16 -6.40 -17.82
CA PHE A 170 0.51 -5.11 -17.25
C PHE A 170 1.88 -4.70 -17.77
N GLN A 171 1.91 -3.71 -18.65
CA GLN A 171 3.15 -3.17 -19.18
C GLN A 171 3.62 -2.00 -18.33
N LEU A 172 4.77 -2.16 -17.70
CA LEU A 172 5.43 -1.15 -16.87
C LEU A 172 6.53 -0.51 -17.68
N SER A 173 6.47 0.80 -17.85
CA SER A 173 7.48 1.57 -18.59
C SER A 173 7.97 2.73 -17.75
N TYR A 174 9.29 2.91 -17.68
CA TYR A 174 9.88 4.08 -17.03
C TYR A 174 9.81 5.30 -17.95
N ILE A 175 9.17 6.36 -17.45
CA ILE A 175 9.12 7.65 -18.12
C ILE A 175 10.10 8.56 -17.37
N LYS A 176 11.25 8.82 -17.98
CA LYS A 176 12.23 9.75 -17.42
C LYS A 176 11.66 11.16 -17.46
N ASN A 177 11.52 11.78 -16.28
CA ASN A 177 11.12 13.19 -16.22
C ASN A 177 12.32 14.06 -16.61
N THR A 178 12.30 14.62 -17.82
CA THR A 178 13.37 15.49 -18.33
C THR A 178 13.40 16.86 -17.65
N ASN A 179 12.34 17.25 -16.94
CA ASN A 179 12.23 18.57 -16.30
C ASN A 179 12.85 18.68 -14.91
N GLN A 180 13.32 17.60 -14.30
CA GLN A 180 13.99 17.67 -12.99
C GLN A 180 15.51 17.95 -13.05
N GLY A 181 16.09 17.97 -14.24
CA GLY A 181 17.52 18.23 -14.47
C GLY A 181 17.92 19.70 -14.53
N GLU A 182 17.00 20.61 -14.83
CA GLU A 182 17.33 22.02 -15.05
C GLU A 182 17.21 22.92 -13.80
N ASN A 183 16.57 22.47 -12.72
CA ASN A 183 16.39 23.28 -11.51
C ASN A 183 17.45 23.03 -10.41
N ARG A 184 18.55 22.33 -10.70
CA ARG A 184 19.67 22.16 -9.76
C ARG A 184 20.92 22.96 -10.12
N ALA A 185 20.84 23.86 -11.08
CA ALA A 185 21.96 24.71 -11.52
C ALA A 185 21.53 26.18 -11.62
N THR A 186 21.14 26.80 -10.50
CA THR A 186 21.23 28.24 -10.26
C THR A 186 21.37 28.49 -8.75
#